data_dc153e3610509bc4f8637b7cc2d5dee9
#
_entry.id   dc153e3610509bc4f8637b7cc2d5dee9
#
_cell.length_a   1.000
_cell.length_b   1.000
_cell.length_c   1.000
_cell.angle_alpha   90.00
_cell.angle_beta   90.00
_cell.angle_gamma   90.00
#
_symmetry.space_group_name_H-M   'P 1'
#
loop_
_entity.id
_entity.type
_entity.pdbx_description
1 polymer ?
#
loop_
_entity_poly.entity_id
_entity_poly.type
_entity_poly.pdbx_seq_one_letter_code
_entity_poly.pdbx_strand_id
1 'polypeptide(L)'
;MSEQPAAGQMLPNQPLPDHPLPNQPVPAEWTIRETQRIVDDWIKTIGVRYFNELTNLAQLVEEVGEVARILSRTKGEQSSKPGETLGKLDDELADVLFVVLCLANQSGIDLQAAMERNLEKKTKRDINRHRDNAKLKTD
;
A
#
# COMPACT_ATOMS: atom_id res chain seq x y z
N MET A 1 18.26 -39.91 7.35
CA MET A 1 17.98 -38.57 7.93
C MET A 1 18.45 -37.56 6.90
N SER A 2 17.55 -37.05 6.07
CA SER A 2 17.79 -36.09 5.00
C SER A 2 17.42 -34.71 5.53
N GLU A 3 18.44 -33.87 5.71
CA GLU A 3 18.24 -32.46 6.08
C GLU A 3 17.54 -31.71 4.94
N GLN A 4 16.41 -31.11 5.23
CA GLN A 4 15.78 -30.12 4.35
C GLN A 4 16.59 -28.83 4.40
N PRO A 5 16.90 -28.18 3.26
CA PRO A 5 17.54 -26.88 3.25
C PRO A 5 16.60 -25.81 3.78
N ALA A 6 17.13 -24.96 4.65
CA ALA A 6 16.46 -23.79 5.21
C ALA A 6 15.99 -22.83 4.09
N ALA A 7 14.73 -22.46 4.12
CA ALA A 7 14.17 -21.45 3.24
C ALA A 7 14.88 -20.10 3.45
N GLY A 8 15.43 -19.50 2.38
CA GLY A 8 15.79 -18.09 2.38
C GLY A 8 17.23 -17.70 2.04
N GLN A 9 18.07 -18.60 1.50
CA GLN A 9 19.38 -18.18 0.96
C GLN A 9 19.36 -18.22 -0.55
N MET A 10 19.22 -17.05 -1.19
CA MET A 10 19.49 -16.90 -2.62
C MET A 10 20.99 -17.01 -2.87
N LEU A 11 21.38 -17.92 -3.75
CA LEU A 11 22.76 -18.05 -4.22
C LEU A 11 23.14 -16.84 -5.09
N PRO A 12 24.33 -16.26 -4.97
CA PRO A 12 24.79 -15.20 -5.87
C PRO A 12 24.93 -15.75 -7.29
N ASN A 13 24.20 -15.19 -8.24
CA ASN A 13 24.15 -15.51 -9.69
C ASN A 13 22.95 -16.31 -10.20
N GLN A 14 21.83 -16.38 -9.49
CA GLN A 14 20.59 -16.78 -10.17
C GLN A 14 19.96 -15.57 -10.88
N PRO A 15 19.51 -15.72 -12.14
CA PRO A 15 18.73 -14.67 -12.79
C PRO A 15 17.48 -14.40 -11.95
N LEU A 16 17.18 -13.11 -11.75
CA LEU A 16 15.93 -12.69 -11.11
C LEU A 16 14.76 -13.33 -11.86
N PRO A 17 13.75 -13.87 -11.17
CA PRO A 17 12.58 -14.41 -11.86
C PRO A 17 11.88 -13.30 -12.65
N ASP A 18 11.45 -13.63 -13.86
CA ASP A 18 10.70 -12.72 -14.76
C ASP A 18 9.38 -12.21 -14.15
N HIS A 19 9.02 -12.75 -13.00
CA HIS A 19 7.82 -12.36 -12.24
C HIS A 19 8.11 -12.42 -10.73
N PRO A 20 7.72 -11.41 -9.93
CA PRO A 20 8.04 -11.33 -8.49
C PRO A 20 7.41 -12.44 -7.64
N LEU A 21 6.53 -13.26 -8.19
CA LEU A 21 5.86 -14.37 -7.49
C LEU A 21 5.87 -15.64 -8.35
N PRO A 22 7.01 -16.35 -8.47
CA PRO A 22 6.99 -17.63 -9.16
C PRO A 22 6.26 -18.67 -8.31
N ASN A 23 5.13 -19.18 -8.80
CA ASN A 23 4.46 -20.40 -8.36
C ASN A 23 3.86 -20.46 -6.94
N GLN A 24 3.61 -19.35 -6.27
CA GLN A 24 2.66 -19.39 -5.16
C GLN A 24 1.28 -19.07 -5.71
N PRO A 25 0.26 -19.89 -5.42
CA PRO A 25 -1.11 -19.53 -5.75
C PRO A 25 -1.39 -18.20 -5.06
N VAL A 26 -1.74 -17.19 -5.87
CA VAL A 26 -2.21 -15.91 -5.34
C VAL A 26 -3.41 -16.27 -4.45
N PRO A 27 -3.39 -16.00 -3.14
CA PRO A 27 -4.55 -16.25 -2.30
C PRO A 27 -5.75 -15.55 -2.91
N ALA A 28 -6.92 -16.18 -2.87
CA ALA A 28 -8.15 -15.55 -3.38
C ALA A 28 -8.44 -14.22 -2.67
N GLU A 29 -7.91 -14.05 -1.47
CA GLU A 29 -8.01 -12.83 -0.66
C GLU A 29 -6.69 -12.60 0.08
N TRP A 30 -6.14 -11.39 -0.01
CA TRP A 30 -4.96 -11.01 0.74
C TRP A 30 -5.35 -10.23 1.98
N THR A 31 -4.86 -10.66 3.14
CA THR A 31 -4.90 -9.84 4.35
C THR A 31 -3.88 -8.69 4.25
N ILE A 32 -4.06 -7.64 5.04
CA ILE A 32 -3.07 -6.55 5.12
C ILE A 32 -1.69 -7.09 5.53
N ARG A 33 -1.66 -8.05 6.45
CA ARG A 33 -0.42 -8.70 6.92
C ARG A 33 0.28 -9.48 5.81
N GLU A 34 -0.47 -10.20 4.98
CA GLU A 34 0.09 -10.89 3.82
C GLU A 34 0.61 -9.90 2.78
N THR A 35 -0.12 -8.82 2.53
CA THR A 35 0.32 -7.76 1.63
C THR A 35 1.63 -7.12 2.14
N GLN A 36 1.75 -6.85 3.45
CA GLN A 36 3.00 -6.38 4.05
C GLN A 36 4.16 -7.34 3.78
N ARG A 37 3.94 -8.64 3.96
CA ARG A 37 4.96 -9.67 3.70
C ARG A 37 5.36 -9.70 2.21
N ILE A 38 4.38 -9.67 1.30
CA ILE A 38 4.62 -9.67 -0.14
C ILE A 38 5.44 -8.44 -0.56
N VAL A 39 5.11 -7.26 -0.03
CA VAL A 39 5.86 -6.03 -0.30
C VAL A 39 7.28 -6.12 0.26
N ASP A 40 7.46 -6.66 1.46
CA ASP A 40 8.78 -6.86 2.07
C ASP A 40 9.65 -7.79 1.22
N ASP A 41 9.10 -8.91 0.78
CA ASP A 41 9.78 -9.86 -0.10
C ASP A 41 10.16 -9.20 -1.44
N TRP A 42 9.25 -8.43 -2.04
CA TRP A 42 9.50 -7.70 -3.27
C TRP A 42 10.63 -6.66 -3.11
N ILE A 43 10.61 -5.87 -2.04
CA ILE A 43 11.65 -4.87 -1.77
C ILE A 43 13.02 -5.56 -1.60
N LYS A 44 13.09 -6.68 -0.89
CA LYS A 44 14.34 -7.38 -0.62
C LYS A 44 14.89 -8.14 -1.83
N THR A 45 14.04 -8.49 -2.79
CA THR A 45 14.44 -9.25 -3.99
C THR A 45 14.60 -8.36 -5.21
N ILE A 46 13.60 -7.56 -5.56
CA ILE A 46 13.55 -6.71 -6.75
C ILE A 46 14.02 -5.29 -6.44
N GLY A 47 13.55 -4.70 -5.35
CA GLY A 47 13.86 -3.33 -4.92
C GLY A 47 15.27 -3.18 -4.32
N VAL A 48 15.97 -4.29 -4.12
CA VAL A 48 17.29 -4.39 -3.47
C VAL A 48 17.25 -4.06 -1.97
N ARG A 49 16.68 -2.94 -1.57
CA ARG A 49 16.48 -2.52 -0.18
C ARG A 49 15.44 -1.42 -0.07
N TYR A 50 14.92 -1.21 1.12
CA TYR A 50 14.10 -0.03 1.41
C TYR A 50 14.91 1.27 1.23
N PHE A 51 14.26 2.31 0.74
CA PHE A 51 14.74 3.67 0.95
C PHE A 51 14.71 4.00 2.45
N ASN A 52 15.43 5.06 2.88
CA ASN A 52 15.26 5.51 4.26
C ASN A 52 13.85 6.11 4.47
N GLU A 53 13.43 6.21 5.72
CA GLU A 53 12.07 6.60 6.09
C GLU A 53 11.69 8.01 5.59
N LEU A 54 12.64 8.94 5.54
CA LEU A 54 12.39 10.30 5.04
C LEU A 54 12.20 10.29 3.52
N THR A 55 12.95 9.48 2.79
CA THR A 55 12.74 9.31 1.35
C THR A 55 11.39 8.64 1.07
N ASN A 56 11.03 7.61 1.82
CA ASN A 56 9.71 6.98 1.70
C ASN A 56 8.58 7.95 2.07
N LEU A 57 8.77 8.82 3.06
CA LEU A 57 7.80 9.88 3.35
C LEU A 57 7.65 10.85 2.19
N ALA A 58 8.75 11.25 1.53
CA ALA A 58 8.70 12.12 0.36
C ALA A 58 7.96 11.44 -0.81
N GLN A 59 8.21 10.15 -1.05
CA GLN A 59 7.47 9.36 -2.03
C GLN A 59 5.97 9.31 -1.70
N LEU A 60 5.60 9.06 -0.44
CA LEU A 60 4.19 9.06 -0.04
C LEU A 60 3.51 10.40 -0.36
N VAL A 61 4.18 11.52 -0.11
CA VAL A 61 3.66 12.85 -0.42
C VAL A 61 3.50 13.05 -1.93
N GLU A 62 4.44 12.53 -2.73
CA GLU A 62 4.37 12.55 -4.19
C GLU A 62 3.15 11.77 -4.70
N GLU A 63 2.97 10.51 -4.26
CA GLU A 63 1.84 9.67 -4.69
C GLU A 63 0.48 10.27 -4.27
N VAL A 64 0.39 10.80 -3.06
CA VAL A 64 -0.81 11.56 -2.62
C VAL A 64 -1.05 12.78 -3.51
N GLY A 65 0.00 13.45 -3.97
CA GLY A 65 -0.08 14.55 -4.93
C GLY A 65 -0.64 14.11 -6.29
N GLU A 66 -0.25 12.93 -6.79
CA GLU A 66 -0.78 12.37 -8.03
C GLU A 66 -2.28 12.01 -7.90
N VAL A 67 -2.68 11.38 -6.80
CA VAL A 67 -4.10 11.16 -6.48
C VAL A 67 -4.87 12.49 -6.47
N ALA A 68 -4.33 13.51 -5.79
CA ALA A 68 -4.97 14.82 -5.72
C ALA A 68 -5.06 15.48 -7.09
N ARG A 69 -4.04 15.34 -7.95
CA ARG A 69 -4.03 15.83 -9.33
C ARG A 69 -5.14 15.22 -10.16
N ILE A 70 -5.30 13.91 -10.11
CA ILE A 70 -6.37 13.20 -10.84
C ILE A 70 -7.74 13.66 -10.36
N LEU A 71 -7.97 13.64 -9.04
CA LEU A 71 -9.28 14.00 -8.47
C LEU A 71 -9.64 15.45 -8.74
N SER A 72 -8.70 16.39 -8.65
CA SER A 72 -8.98 17.80 -8.90
C SER A 72 -9.39 18.07 -10.36
N ARG A 73 -8.90 17.27 -11.31
CA ARG A 73 -9.23 17.42 -12.74
C ARG A 73 -10.42 16.59 -13.19
N THR A 74 -10.69 15.46 -12.53
CA THR A 74 -11.80 14.57 -12.93
C THR A 74 -13.09 14.81 -12.15
N LYS A 75 -12.99 15.27 -10.91
CA LYS A 75 -14.11 15.51 -9.99
C LYS A 75 -14.16 16.95 -9.44
N GLY A 76 -13.04 17.65 -9.50
CA GLY A 76 -12.93 19.04 -9.05
C GLY A 76 -13.16 20.04 -10.16
N GLU A 77 -12.76 21.29 -9.90
CA GLU A 77 -12.99 22.45 -10.79
C GLU A 77 -11.78 22.79 -11.66
N GLN A 78 -10.66 22.03 -11.56
CA GLN A 78 -9.49 22.24 -12.39
C GLN A 78 -9.60 21.50 -13.71
N SER A 79 -9.33 22.20 -14.80
CA SER A 79 -9.23 21.60 -16.14
C SER A 79 -7.85 20.99 -16.36
N SER A 80 -7.78 19.92 -17.15
CA SER A 80 -6.51 19.41 -17.66
C SER A 80 -5.86 20.39 -18.62
N LYS A 81 -4.53 20.46 -18.60
CA LYS A 81 -3.77 21.26 -19.57
C LYS A 81 -3.84 20.59 -20.95
N PRO A 82 -3.75 21.38 -22.05
CA PRO A 82 -3.65 20.80 -23.39
C PRO A 82 -2.47 19.80 -23.47
N GLY A 83 -2.74 18.56 -23.90
CA GLY A 83 -1.76 17.50 -24.02
C GLY A 83 -1.38 16.82 -22.70
N GLU A 84 -2.00 17.17 -21.57
CA GLU A 84 -1.80 16.48 -20.30
C GLU A 84 -2.47 15.09 -20.32
N THR A 85 -1.69 14.06 -20.06
CA THR A 85 -2.20 12.70 -19.82
C THR A 85 -2.28 12.47 -18.32
N LEU A 86 -3.48 12.18 -17.82
CA LEU A 86 -3.67 11.80 -16.42
C LEU A 86 -3.40 10.29 -16.25
N GLY A 87 -2.76 9.92 -15.15
CA GLY A 87 -2.68 8.54 -14.68
C GLY A 87 -4.07 7.99 -14.32
N LYS A 88 -4.11 6.75 -13.88
CA LYS A 88 -5.33 6.11 -13.40
C LYS A 88 -5.40 6.21 -11.87
N LEU A 89 -6.57 6.54 -11.36
CA LEU A 89 -6.76 6.71 -9.92
C LEU A 89 -6.48 5.43 -9.11
N ASP A 90 -6.79 4.26 -9.68
CA ASP A 90 -6.54 2.97 -9.06
C ASP A 90 -5.03 2.68 -8.94
N ASP A 91 -4.24 3.01 -9.95
CA ASP A 91 -2.79 2.87 -9.94
C ASP A 91 -2.19 3.77 -8.84
N GLU A 92 -2.53 5.07 -8.80
CA GLU A 92 -2.00 6.01 -7.80
C GLU A 92 -2.43 5.66 -6.36
N LEU A 93 -3.64 5.15 -6.18
CA LEU A 93 -4.07 4.66 -4.86
C LEU A 93 -3.29 3.41 -4.43
N ALA A 94 -2.93 2.55 -5.37
CA ALA A 94 -2.08 1.39 -5.09
C ALA A 94 -0.65 1.83 -4.73
N ASP A 95 -0.10 2.86 -5.39
CA ASP A 95 1.23 3.41 -5.09
C ASP A 95 1.26 4.08 -3.70
N VAL A 96 0.23 4.84 -3.33
CA VAL A 96 0.07 5.34 -1.95
C VAL A 96 0.07 4.19 -0.94
N LEU A 97 -0.69 3.13 -1.20
CA LEU A 97 -0.75 1.98 -0.30
C LEU A 97 0.60 1.27 -0.20
N PHE A 98 1.29 1.09 -1.34
CA PHE A 98 2.60 0.46 -1.39
C PHE A 98 3.61 1.19 -0.49
N VAL A 99 3.69 2.52 -0.57
CA VAL A 99 4.62 3.30 0.27
C VAL A 99 4.23 3.25 1.75
N VAL A 100 2.93 3.26 2.06
CA VAL A 100 2.46 3.06 3.45
C VAL A 100 2.89 1.71 4.01
N LEU A 101 2.79 0.64 3.21
CA LEU A 101 3.26 -0.70 3.59
C LEU A 101 4.77 -0.73 3.81
N CYS A 102 5.56 -0.05 2.95
CA CYS A 102 7.01 0.09 3.13
C CYS A 102 7.36 0.76 4.46
N LEU A 103 6.71 1.88 4.78
CA LEU A 103 6.94 2.61 6.05
C LEU A 103 6.56 1.74 7.27
N ALA A 104 5.46 1.01 7.19
CA ALA A 104 5.03 0.10 8.25
C ALA A 104 6.04 -1.03 8.47
N ASN A 105 6.52 -1.66 7.38
CA ASN A 105 7.50 -2.74 7.44
C ASN A 105 8.82 -2.26 8.05
N GLN A 106 9.33 -1.11 7.61
CA GLN A 106 10.56 -0.52 8.15
C GLN A 106 10.44 -0.20 9.65
N SER A 107 9.25 0.21 10.09
CA SER A 107 8.97 0.57 11.48
C SER A 107 8.56 -0.62 12.35
N GLY A 108 8.51 -1.83 11.81
CA GLY A 108 8.08 -3.04 12.53
C GLY A 108 6.60 -3.00 12.96
N ILE A 109 5.75 -2.29 12.21
CA ILE A 109 4.34 -2.10 12.51
C ILE A 109 3.50 -3.16 11.80
N ASP A 110 2.68 -3.91 12.56
CA ASP A 110 1.59 -4.73 12.03
C ASP A 110 0.39 -3.82 11.71
N LEU A 111 0.23 -3.47 10.42
CA LEU A 111 -0.85 -2.60 9.95
C LEU A 111 -2.22 -3.23 10.10
N GLN A 112 -2.35 -4.55 10.01
CA GLN A 112 -3.63 -5.19 10.25
C GLN A 112 -4.10 -4.97 11.68
N ALA A 113 -3.26 -5.26 12.66
CA ALA A 113 -3.57 -5.02 14.06
C ALA A 113 -3.79 -3.52 14.36
N ALA A 114 -3.04 -2.63 13.69
CA ALA A 114 -3.23 -1.19 13.81
C ALA A 114 -4.59 -0.74 13.24
N MET A 115 -5.01 -1.30 12.10
CA MET A 115 -6.29 -1.01 11.48
C MET A 115 -7.46 -1.51 12.33
N GLU A 116 -7.36 -2.72 12.88
CA GLU A 116 -8.37 -3.28 13.80
C GLU A 116 -8.59 -2.37 14.99
N ARG A 117 -7.52 -1.94 15.67
CA ARG A 117 -7.59 -0.98 16.78
C ARG A 117 -8.16 0.38 16.35
N ASN A 118 -7.80 0.85 15.17
CA ASN A 118 -8.30 2.12 14.65
C ASN A 118 -9.82 2.06 14.39
N LEU A 119 -10.30 0.99 13.78
CA LEU A 119 -11.73 0.78 13.52
C LEU A 119 -12.52 0.65 14.81
N GLU A 120 -12.01 -0.10 15.78
CA GLU A 120 -12.65 -0.20 17.11
C GLU A 120 -12.76 1.17 17.78
N LYS A 121 -11.67 1.95 17.79
CA LYS A 121 -11.65 3.32 18.33
C LYS A 121 -12.64 4.24 17.62
N LYS A 122 -12.69 4.21 16.28
CA LYS A 122 -13.62 5.00 15.46
C LYS A 122 -15.07 4.60 15.74
N THR A 123 -15.35 3.31 15.79
CA THR A 123 -16.68 2.80 16.08
C THR A 123 -17.17 3.27 17.44
N LYS A 124 -16.36 3.11 18.49
CA LYS A 124 -16.73 3.58 19.85
C LYS A 124 -16.98 5.09 19.90
N ARG A 125 -16.16 5.88 19.20
CA ARG A 125 -16.28 7.34 19.18
C ARG A 125 -17.50 7.83 18.40
N ASP A 126 -17.75 7.22 17.25
CA ASP A 126 -18.62 7.80 16.22
C ASP A 126 -19.98 7.08 16.07
N ILE A 127 -20.21 5.98 16.82
CA ILE A 127 -21.42 5.15 16.69
C ILE A 127 -22.76 5.94 16.79
N ASN A 128 -22.79 6.95 17.63
CA ASN A 128 -23.95 7.83 17.74
C ASN A 128 -23.78 9.13 16.96
N ARG A 129 -22.56 9.67 16.91
CA ARG A 129 -22.24 10.95 16.31
C ARG A 129 -22.64 11.04 14.84
N HIS A 130 -22.35 10.03 14.05
CA HIS A 130 -22.73 10.01 12.62
C HIS A 130 -24.20 9.69 12.44
N ARG A 131 -24.74 8.75 13.21
CA ARG A 131 -26.17 8.42 13.18
C ARG A 131 -27.05 9.63 13.49
N ASP A 132 -26.64 10.46 14.42
CA ASP A 132 -27.41 11.60 14.90
C ASP A 132 -27.10 12.89 14.11
N ASN A 133 -26.19 12.85 13.16
CA ASN A 133 -25.80 13.99 12.33
C ASN A 133 -26.82 14.19 11.19
N ALA A 134 -27.59 15.28 11.29
CA ALA A 134 -28.59 15.62 10.27
C ALA A 134 -28.00 15.84 8.88
N LYS A 135 -26.74 16.34 8.78
CA LYS A 135 -26.04 16.57 7.50
C LYS A 135 -25.71 15.28 6.75
N LEU A 136 -25.68 14.12 7.41
CA LEU A 136 -25.43 12.82 6.78
C LEU A 136 -26.73 12.11 6.37
N LYS A 137 -27.90 12.71 6.62
CA LYS A 137 -29.23 12.13 6.29
C LYS A 137 -29.86 12.75 5.04
N THR A 138 -29.19 13.73 4.43
CA THR A 138 -29.62 14.34 3.17
C THR A 138 -28.89 13.65 2.02
N ASP A 139 -29.65 13.10 1.08
CA ASP A 139 -29.16 12.56 -0.20
C ASP A 139 -28.62 13.68 -1.09
#